data_2a059c49d5a17a72d3fa233127edb406
#
_entry.id   2a059c49d5a17a72d3fa233127edb406
#
_cell.length_a   1.000
_cell.length_b   1.000
_cell.length_c   1.000
_cell.angle_alpha   90.00
_cell.angle_beta   90.00
_cell.angle_gamma   90.00
#
_symmetry.space_group_name_H-M   'P 1'
#
loop_
_entity.id
_entity.type
_entity.pdbx_description
1 polymer ?
#
loop_
_entity_poly.entity_id
_entity_poly.type
_entity_poly.pdbx_seq_one_letter_code
_entity_poly.pdbx_strand_id
1 'polypeptide(L)'
;MQIHKDSTIIKDSIIRPNMFDKNAPSYQHFRCPAKRPDIVIINEDEKTALIIEFASPYDAFLGKCYDEKFCKYFPLTVELSDLGYHSKVIVLIIGSLGLVHKNFTSGLKIIGLNNCDAKFCAKYYSTSVLIGSFKIWKNRCKNLCPFLKCILLPRFPTLM
;
A
#
# COMPACT_ATOMS: atom_id res chain seq x y z
N MET A 1 15.24 -7.74 -10.06
CA MET A 1 14.36 -8.03 -8.93
C MET A 1 14.31 -9.55 -8.79
N GLN A 2 15.10 -10.11 -7.88
CA GLN A 2 15.02 -11.54 -7.56
C GLN A 2 14.03 -11.66 -6.40
N ILE A 3 12.77 -11.94 -6.72
CA ILE A 3 11.86 -12.54 -5.74
C ILE A 3 12.40 -13.96 -5.60
N HIS A 4 12.77 -14.38 -4.39
CA HIS A 4 13.20 -15.75 -4.15
C HIS A 4 12.18 -16.70 -4.76
N LYS A 5 12.65 -17.73 -5.46
CA LYS A 5 11.81 -18.68 -6.23
C LYS A 5 10.73 -19.37 -5.39
N ASP A 6 10.88 -19.34 -4.07
CA ASP A 6 10.07 -20.08 -3.11
C ASP A 6 9.13 -19.20 -2.27
N SER A 7 8.96 -17.91 -2.66
CA SER A 7 8.04 -17.00 -1.98
C SER A 7 6.64 -17.06 -2.58
N THR A 8 5.64 -17.28 -1.74
CA THR A 8 4.22 -17.20 -2.13
C THR A 8 3.72 -15.76 -2.01
N ILE A 9 3.21 -15.20 -3.11
CA ILE A 9 2.60 -13.87 -3.14
C ILE A 9 1.08 -14.03 -3.09
N ILE A 10 0.47 -13.50 -2.04
CA ILE A 10 -0.96 -13.50 -1.84
C ILE A 10 -1.48 -12.07 -1.96
N LYS A 11 -2.40 -11.83 -2.91
CA LYS A 11 -3.01 -10.51 -3.16
C LYS A 11 -4.46 -10.50 -2.71
N ASP A 12 -4.91 -9.38 -2.17
CA ASP A 12 -6.31 -9.14 -1.77
C ASP A 12 -6.95 -10.27 -0.97
N SER A 13 -6.13 -11.03 -0.23
CA SER A 13 -6.56 -12.19 0.53
C SER A 13 -6.89 -11.83 1.96
N ILE A 14 -7.92 -12.46 2.51
CA ILE A 14 -8.13 -12.45 3.96
C ILE A 14 -7.08 -13.36 4.57
N ILE A 15 -6.15 -12.79 5.33
CA ILE A 15 -5.21 -13.60 6.11
C ILE A 15 -6.00 -14.25 7.24
N ARG A 16 -6.04 -15.57 7.21
CA ARG A 16 -6.59 -16.40 8.29
C ARG A 16 -5.48 -17.31 8.76
N PRO A 17 -5.44 -17.65 10.04
CA PRO A 17 -4.43 -18.56 10.59
C PRO A 17 -4.30 -19.88 9.82
N ASN A 18 -5.43 -20.43 9.32
CA ASN A 18 -5.45 -21.68 8.54
C ASN A 18 -4.72 -21.63 7.19
N MET A 19 -4.22 -20.48 6.76
CA MET A 19 -3.38 -20.42 5.56
C MET A 19 -1.97 -20.97 5.81
N PHE A 20 -1.53 -20.99 7.07
CA PHE A 20 -0.15 -21.35 7.43
C PHE A 20 -0.02 -22.78 7.94
N ASP A 21 -0.94 -23.27 8.77
CA ASP A 21 -0.99 -24.69 9.19
C ASP A 21 -2.38 -25.04 9.77
N LYS A 22 -3.05 -26.01 9.16
CA LYS A 22 -4.37 -26.47 9.62
C LYS A 22 -4.35 -27.27 10.92
N ASN A 23 -3.17 -27.75 11.35
CA ASN A 23 -3.00 -28.63 12.49
C ASN A 23 -2.36 -27.94 13.71
N ALA A 24 -2.08 -26.63 13.63
CA ALA A 24 -1.44 -25.92 14.72
C ALA A 24 -2.37 -25.76 15.95
N PRO A 25 -1.93 -26.14 17.17
CA PRO A 25 -2.75 -26.04 18.39
C PRO A 25 -3.13 -24.60 18.77
N SER A 26 -2.34 -23.60 18.35
CA SER A 26 -2.58 -22.17 18.56
C SER A 26 -3.79 -21.62 17.80
N TYR A 27 -4.36 -22.42 16.93
CA TYR A 27 -5.43 -22.10 16.01
C TYR A 27 -6.75 -21.67 16.66
N GLN A 28 -7.05 -22.17 17.85
CA GLN A 28 -8.37 -21.98 18.50
C GLN A 28 -8.53 -20.62 19.20
N HIS A 29 -7.48 -19.81 19.34
CA HIS A 29 -7.50 -18.55 20.10
C HIS A 29 -7.40 -17.28 19.26
N PHE A 30 -7.45 -17.39 17.92
CA PHE A 30 -7.35 -16.26 17.03
C PHE A 30 -8.62 -15.41 17.01
N ARG A 31 -8.62 -14.32 17.77
CA ARG A 31 -9.74 -13.35 17.84
C ARG A 31 -9.55 -12.11 16.96
N CYS A 32 -8.58 -12.09 16.05
CA CYS A 32 -8.43 -10.93 15.17
C CYS A 32 -9.49 -10.92 14.07
N PRO A 33 -10.20 -9.80 13.89
CA PRO A 33 -11.10 -9.65 12.75
C PRO A 33 -10.29 -9.84 11.46
N ALA A 34 -10.88 -10.56 10.50
CA ALA A 34 -10.24 -10.84 9.21
C ALA A 34 -9.72 -9.54 8.57
N LYS A 35 -8.39 -9.44 8.44
CA LYS A 35 -7.70 -8.29 7.84
C LYS A 35 -7.33 -8.63 6.41
N ARG A 36 -7.52 -7.66 5.52
CA ARG A 36 -7.17 -7.77 4.10
C ARG A 36 -6.06 -6.78 3.78
N PRO A 37 -4.79 -7.14 3.88
CA PRO A 37 -3.72 -6.36 3.29
C PRO A 37 -3.73 -6.53 1.78
N ASP A 38 -3.21 -5.53 1.05
CA ASP A 38 -3.18 -5.57 -0.41
C ASP A 38 -2.29 -6.69 -0.95
N ILE A 39 -1.12 -6.91 -0.31
CA ILE A 39 -0.18 -7.98 -0.69
C ILE A 39 0.43 -8.59 0.57
N VAL A 40 0.59 -9.90 0.58
CA VAL A 40 1.43 -10.63 1.54
C VAL A 40 2.43 -11.46 0.79
N ILE A 41 3.70 -11.37 1.18
CA ILE A 41 4.79 -12.19 0.65
C ILE A 41 5.26 -13.10 1.78
N ILE A 42 5.18 -14.41 1.59
CA ILE A 42 5.59 -15.41 2.56
C ILE A 42 6.74 -16.20 1.96
N ASN A 43 7.80 -16.37 2.74
CA ASN A 43 8.89 -17.28 2.47
C ASN A 43 8.90 -18.33 3.58
N GLU A 44 8.52 -19.55 3.23
CA GLU A 44 8.43 -20.68 4.17
C GLU A 44 9.79 -21.17 4.64
N ASP A 45 10.80 -21.12 3.78
CA ASP A 45 12.15 -21.60 4.07
C ASP A 45 12.85 -20.69 5.08
N GLU A 46 12.75 -19.39 4.88
CA GLU A 46 13.31 -18.38 5.79
C GLU A 46 12.38 -18.01 6.93
N LYS A 47 11.15 -18.54 6.96
CA LYS A 47 10.09 -18.17 7.91
C LYS A 47 9.92 -16.64 8.00
N THR A 48 9.87 -15.97 6.85
CA THR A 48 9.65 -14.52 6.78
C THR A 48 8.30 -14.19 6.14
N ALA A 49 7.65 -13.12 6.63
CA ALA A 49 6.39 -12.65 6.08
C ALA A 49 6.39 -11.10 5.96
N LEU A 50 6.13 -10.59 4.76
CA LEU A 50 6.01 -9.16 4.50
C LEU A 50 4.54 -8.83 4.22
N ILE A 51 3.96 -7.97 5.04
CA ILE A 51 2.59 -7.47 4.91
C ILE A 51 2.68 -6.10 4.26
N ILE A 52 2.18 -5.96 3.03
CA ILE A 52 2.30 -4.74 2.24
C ILE A 52 0.91 -4.13 2.06
N GLU A 53 0.78 -2.87 2.41
CA GLU A 53 -0.44 -2.08 2.27
C GLU A 53 -0.14 -0.80 1.48
N PHE A 54 -1.01 -0.48 0.52
CA PHE A 54 -0.94 0.75 -0.27
C PHE A 54 -2.03 1.73 0.15
N ALA A 55 -1.73 3.02 0.09
CA ALA A 55 -2.75 4.05 0.27
C ALA A 55 -2.40 5.33 -0.50
N SER A 56 -3.45 6.05 -0.93
CA SER A 56 -3.32 7.34 -1.57
C SER A 56 -4.29 8.35 -0.94
N PRO A 57 -4.02 8.79 0.30
CA PRO A 57 -4.83 9.81 0.98
C PRO A 57 -4.59 11.21 0.39
N TYR A 58 -5.36 12.18 0.86
CA TYR A 58 -5.01 13.58 0.64
C TYR A 58 -3.66 13.91 1.30
N ASP A 59 -2.84 14.72 0.62
CA ASP A 59 -1.43 14.95 0.99
C ASP A 59 -1.22 15.45 2.43
N ALA A 60 -2.15 16.23 2.98
CA ALA A 60 -2.09 16.69 4.35
C ALA A 60 -2.22 15.56 5.41
N PHE A 61 -2.71 14.39 5.02
CA PHE A 61 -2.99 13.28 5.95
C PHE A 61 -2.06 12.08 5.79
N LEU A 62 -0.92 12.22 5.08
CA LEU A 62 0.00 11.10 4.84
C LEU A 62 0.48 10.43 6.13
N GLY A 63 0.92 11.24 7.11
CA GLY A 63 1.40 10.72 8.39
C GLY A 63 0.31 9.98 9.16
N LYS A 64 -0.84 10.63 9.31
CA LYS A 64 -1.99 10.02 9.99
C LYS A 64 -2.42 8.70 9.32
N CYS A 65 -2.52 8.70 8.00
CA CYS A 65 -2.88 7.49 7.25
C CYS A 65 -1.82 6.39 7.41
N TYR A 66 -0.53 6.75 7.45
CA TYR A 66 0.55 5.79 7.72
C TYR A 66 0.37 5.13 9.09
N ASP A 67 0.17 5.91 10.13
CA ASP A 67 0.02 5.40 11.50
C ASP A 67 -1.24 4.51 11.63
N GLU A 68 -2.37 4.93 11.06
CA GLU A 68 -3.62 4.16 11.04
C GLU A 68 -3.43 2.80 10.35
N LYS A 69 -2.79 2.76 9.18
CA LYS A 69 -2.54 1.54 8.43
C LYS A 69 -1.54 0.64 9.14
N PHE A 70 -0.47 1.22 9.69
CA PHE A 70 0.52 0.49 10.46
C PHE A 70 -0.12 -0.16 11.70
N CYS A 71 -0.84 0.61 12.51
CA CYS A 71 -1.53 0.09 13.70
C CYS A 71 -2.59 -0.97 13.36
N LYS A 72 -3.28 -0.82 12.22
CA LYS A 72 -4.26 -1.82 11.76
C LYS A 72 -3.64 -3.19 11.54
N TYR A 73 -2.43 -3.26 10.98
CA TYR A 73 -1.80 -4.53 10.62
C TYR A 73 -0.73 -5.00 11.61
N PHE A 74 -0.29 -4.15 12.53
CA PHE A 74 0.71 -4.50 13.53
C PHE A 74 0.33 -5.74 14.37
N PRO A 75 -0.92 -5.90 14.86
CA PRO A 75 -1.31 -7.11 15.58
C PRO A 75 -1.13 -8.40 14.79
N LEU A 76 -1.22 -8.35 13.45
CA LEU A 76 -0.98 -9.51 12.60
C LEU A 76 0.49 -9.95 12.62
N THR A 77 1.43 -9.02 12.84
CA THR A 77 2.85 -9.40 12.98
C THR A 77 3.11 -10.17 14.27
N VAL A 78 2.40 -9.84 15.34
CA VAL A 78 2.49 -10.58 16.60
C VAL A 78 1.98 -12.01 16.39
N GLU A 79 0.83 -12.14 15.75
CA GLU A 79 0.22 -13.43 15.43
C GLU A 79 1.13 -14.31 14.55
N LEU A 80 1.75 -13.71 13.54
CA LEU A 80 2.70 -14.41 12.68
C LEU A 80 3.99 -14.78 13.43
N SER A 81 4.41 -13.95 14.39
CA SER A 81 5.55 -14.26 15.26
C SER A 81 5.30 -15.48 16.12
N ASP A 82 4.07 -15.62 16.67
CA ASP A 82 3.67 -16.81 17.45
C ASP A 82 3.69 -18.09 16.61
N LEU A 83 3.53 -17.95 15.27
CA LEU A 83 3.66 -19.05 14.32
C LEU A 83 5.11 -19.28 13.85
N GLY A 84 6.08 -18.55 14.41
CA GLY A 84 7.50 -18.66 14.09
C GLY A 84 7.96 -17.87 12.87
N TYR A 85 7.14 -16.92 12.36
CA TYR A 85 7.54 -16.07 11.24
C TYR A 85 8.15 -14.74 11.69
N HIS A 86 9.23 -14.34 11.07
CA HIS A 86 9.76 -12.97 11.16
C HIS A 86 8.96 -12.07 10.23
N SER A 87 8.02 -11.32 10.77
CA SER A 87 7.08 -10.53 9.97
C SER A 87 7.31 -9.02 10.07
N LYS A 88 6.99 -8.29 8.99
CA LYS A 88 7.05 -6.82 8.94
C LYS A 88 5.85 -6.26 8.20
N VAL A 89 5.31 -5.13 8.72
CA VAL A 89 4.34 -4.30 8.01
C VAL A 89 5.07 -3.24 7.20
N ILE A 90 4.74 -3.15 5.94
CA ILE A 90 5.26 -2.16 4.99
C ILE A 90 4.09 -1.36 4.46
N VAL A 91 4.00 -0.09 4.86
CA VAL A 91 2.94 0.81 4.38
C VAL A 91 3.55 1.75 3.34
N LEU A 92 3.04 1.65 2.11
CA LEU A 92 3.50 2.43 0.96
C LEU A 92 2.46 3.51 0.63
N ILE A 93 2.77 4.76 0.95
CA ILE A 93 1.82 5.88 0.80
C ILE A 93 2.36 6.92 -0.16
N ILE A 94 1.51 7.31 -1.11
CA ILE A 94 1.69 8.47 -1.97
C ILE A 94 0.39 9.26 -1.94
N GLY A 95 0.46 10.53 -1.58
CA GLY A 95 -0.70 11.39 -1.51
C GLY A 95 -1.35 11.62 -2.88
N SER A 96 -2.63 11.93 -2.87
CA SER A 96 -3.43 12.12 -4.10
C SER A 96 -2.91 13.25 -5.01
N LEU A 97 -2.12 14.18 -4.48
CA LEU A 97 -1.43 15.21 -5.25
C LEU A 97 0.05 14.87 -5.51
N GLY A 98 0.46 13.62 -5.26
CA GLY A 98 1.78 13.10 -5.60
C GLY A 98 2.85 13.24 -4.51
N LEU A 99 2.52 13.75 -3.31
CA LEU A 99 3.47 13.82 -2.21
C LEU A 99 3.83 12.41 -1.72
N VAL A 100 5.11 12.08 -1.70
CA VAL A 100 5.61 10.76 -1.28
C VAL A 100 5.88 10.75 0.21
N HIS A 101 5.33 9.77 0.94
CA HIS A 101 5.62 9.62 2.36
C HIS A 101 7.11 9.26 2.60
N LYS A 102 7.71 9.78 3.67
CA LYS A 102 9.15 9.59 4.01
C LYS A 102 9.60 8.13 4.05
N ASN A 103 8.72 7.20 4.44
CA ASN A 103 9.03 5.78 4.56
C ASN A 103 8.82 4.99 3.25
N PHE A 104 8.35 5.61 2.17
CA PHE A 104 8.01 4.93 0.93
C PHE A 104 9.23 4.21 0.31
N THR A 105 10.32 4.95 0.12
CA THR A 105 11.55 4.39 -0.48
C THR A 105 12.22 3.34 0.40
N SER A 106 12.18 3.51 1.73
CA SER A 106 12.68 2.51 2.67
C SER A 106 11.83 1.23 2.65
N GLY A 107 10.50 1.37 2.55
CA GLY A 107 9.60 0.23 2.37
C GLY A 107 9.90 -0.56 1.11
N LEU A 108 10.14 0.11 -0.03
CA LEU A 108 10.52 -0.55 -1.28
C LEU A 108 11.86 -1.29 -1.18
N LYS A 109 12.81 -0.76 -0.41
CA LYS A 109 14.10 -1.45 -0.17
C LYS A 109 13.93 -2.73 0.65
N ILE A 110 13.03 -2.73 1.64
CA ILE A 110 12.72 -3.93 2.42
C ILE A 110 12.12 -5.02 1.52
N ILE A 111 11.35 -4.65 0.49
CA ILE A 111 10.80 -5.58 -0.50
C ILE A 111 11.89 -6.10 -1.47
N GLY A 112 13.10 -5.53 -1.45
CA GLY A 112 14.24 -5.98 -2.24
C GLY A 112 14.63 -5.07 -3.40
N LEU A 113 14.07 -3.85 -3.52
CA LEU A 113 14.52 -2.90 -4.54
C LEU A 113 15.83 -2.24 -4.11
N ASN A 114 16.74 -2.06 -5.06
CA ASN A 114 17.94 -1.24 -4.84
C ASN A 114 17.58 0.25 -4.70
N ASN A 115 18.55 1.07 -4.28
CA ASN A 115 18.32 2.49 -4.00
C ASN A 115 17.90 3.30 -5.25
N CYS A 116 18.44 2.96 -6.42
CA CYS A 116 18.11 3.64 -7.68
C CYS A 116 16.68 3.32 -8.10
N ASP A 117 16.32 2.04 -8.09
CA ASP A 117 14.99 1.59 -8.46
C ASP A 117 13.91 2.11 -7.49
N ALA A 118 14.19 2.11 -6.18
CA ALA A 118 13.25 2.64 -5.19
C ALA A 118 12.98 4.13 -5.40
N LYS A 119 14.01 4.93 -5.72
CA LYS A 119 13.84 6.36 -6.06
C LYS A 119 13.10 6.55 -7.40
N PHE A 120 13.43 5.75 -8.39
CA PHE A 120 12.73 5.79 -9.67
C PHE A 120 11.24 5.45 -9.51
N CYS A 121 10.93 4.38 -8.79
CA CYS A 121 9.55 3.99 -8.47
C CYS A 121 8.80 5.10 -7.73
N ALA A 122 9.41 5.72 -6.71
CA ALA A 122 8.79 6.83 -5.98
C ALA A 122 8.41 7.98 -6.91
N LYS A 123 9.32 8.40 -7.81
CA LYS A 123 9.05 9.44 -8.81
C LYS A 123 7.96 9.03 -9.81
N TYR A 124 8.06 7.81 -10.33
CA TYR A 124 7.10 7.29 -11.31
C TYR A 124 5.68 7.23 -10.73
N TYR A 125 5.52 6.64 -9.55
CA TYR A 125 4.21 6.51 -8.91
C TYR A 125 3.65 7.86 -8.45
N SER A 126 4.48 8.77 -7.93
CA SER A 126 4.08 10.15 -7.62
C SER A 126 3.43 10.83 -8.83
N THR A 127 4.11 10.79 -9.98
CA THR A 127 3.59 11.34 -11.24
C THR A 127 2.31 10.62 -11.70
N SER A 128 2.28 9.30 -11.60
CA SER A 128 1.12 8.50 -12.02
C SER A 128 -0.13 8.79 -11.19
N VAL A 129 0.03 8.93 -9.87
CA VAL A 129 -1.07 9.28 -8.96
C VAL A 129 -1.59 10.69 -9.25
N LEU A 130 -0.70 11.66 -9.47
CA LEU A 130 -1.08 13.03 -9.81
C LEU A 130 -1.89 13.08 -11.13
N ILE A 131 -1.42 12.37 -12.17
CA ILE A 131 -2.14 12.28 -13.45
C ILE A 131 -3.50 11.60 -13.27
N GLY A 132 -3.56 10.54 -12.47
CA GLY A 132 -4.81 9.83 -12.16
C GLY A 132 -5.82 10.73 -11.45
N SER A 133 -5.40 11.43 -10.41
CA SER A 133 -6.22 12.38 -9.66
C SER A 133 -6.73 13.53 -10.56
N PHE A 134 -5.87 14.06 -11.42
CA PHE A 134 -6.25 15.09 -12.39
C PHE A 134 -7.31 14.56 -13.37
N LYS A 135 -7.17 13.33 -13.87
CA LYS A 135 -8.17 12.71 -14.76
C LYS A 135 -9.52 12.56 -14.07
N ILE A 136 -9.54 12.11 -12.82
CA ILE A 136 -10.76 11.98 -12.02
C ILE A 136 -11.43 13.34 -11.85
N TRP A 137 -10.66 14.36 -11.44
CA TRP A 137 -11.14 15.74 -11.30
C TRP A 137 -11.72 16.28 -12.61
N LYS A 138 -10.98 16.16 -13.71
CA LYS A 138 -11.41 16.61 -15.05
C LYS A 138 -12.71 15.94 -15.49
N ASN A 139 -12.87 14.64 -15.24
CA ASN A 139 -14.09 13.93 -15.60
C ASN A 139 -15.28 14.35 -14.73
N ARG A 140 -15.10 14.63 -13.44
CA ARG A 140 -16.14 15.21 -12.59
C ARG A 140 -16.55 16.59 -13.08
N CYS A 141 -15.60 17.44 -13.46
CA CYS A 141 -15.89 18.79 -13.98
C CYS A 141 -16.66 18.78 -15.30
N LYS A 142 -16.52 17.74 -16.15
CA LYS A 142 -17.32 17.62 -17.38
C LYS A 142 -18.82 17.50 -17.12
N ASN A 143 -19.22 16.93 -15.98
CA ASN A 143 -20.62 16.73 -15.59
C ASN A 143 -21.18 17.87 -14.74
N LEU A 144 -20.38 18.92 -14.47
CA LEU A 144 -20.85 20.10 -13.77
C LEU A 144 -21.75 20.97 -14.66
N CYS A 145 -22.75 21.60 -14.03
CA CYS A 145 -23.60 22.59 -14.65
C CYS A 145 -22.74 23.64 -15.42
N PRO A 146 -23.16 24.13 -16.59
CA PRO A 146 -22.41 25.12 -17.38
C PRO A 146 -21.95 26.34 -16.60
N PHE A 147 -22.77 26.81 -15.66
CA PHE A 147 -22.43 27.93 -14.78
C PHE A 147 -21.23 27.67 -13.88
N LEU A 148 -21.15 26.46 -13.27
CA LEU A 148 -20.01 26.05 -12.43
C LEU A 148 -18.74 25.77 -13.25
N LYS A 149 -18.89 25.39 -14.53
CA LYS A 149 -17.73 25.26 -15.43
C LYS A 149 -17.02 26.58 -15.67
N CYS A 150 -17.75 27.70 -15.76
CA CYS A 150 -17.15 29.01 -15.96
C CYS A 150 -16.37 29.49 -14.73
N ILE A 151 -16.77 29.09 -13.52
CA ILE A 151 -16.14 29.53 -12.25
C ILE A 151 -14.93 28.66 -11.92
N LEU A 152 -15.00 27.33 -12.14
CA LEU A 152 -14.01 26.36 -11.68
C LEU A 152 -12.92 26.00 -12.71
N LEU A 153 -13.16 26.32 -13.99
CA LEU A 153 -12.15 26.12 -15.04
C LEU A 153 -11.60 27.51 -15.43
N PRO A 154 -10.47 27.95 -14.86
CA PRO A 154 -9.78 29.11 -15.39
C PRO A 154 -9.51 28.84 -16.89
N ARG A 155 -9.79 29.81 -17.74
CA ARG A 155 -9.44 29.78 -19.15
C ARG A 155 -7.91 29.72 -19.25
N PHE A 156 -7.35 28.51 -19.27
CA PHE A 156 -5.97 28.35 -19.69
C PHE A 156 -5.95 28.72 -21.19
N PRO A 157 -5.13 29.69 -21.62
CA PRO A 157 -4.93 29.94 -23.01
C PRO A 157 -4.45 28.62 -23.65
N THR A 158 -5.11 28.23 -24.73
CA THR A 158 -4.65 27.17 -25.63
C THR A 158 -3.24 27.53 -26.06
N LEU A 159 -2.24 26.91 -25.50
CA LEU A 159 -0.90 26.87 -26.07
C LEU A 159 -1.01 26.06 -27.34
N MET A 160 -0.99 26.82 -28.50
CA MET A 160 -0.72 26.23 -29.80
C MET A 160 0.68 25.63 -29.84
#